data_856e79d49cedb2dad6fdc5ff0b7ede46
#
_entry.id   856e79d49cedb2dad6fdc5ff0b7ede46
#
_cell.length_a   1.000
_cell.length_b   1.000
_cell.length_c   1.000
_cell.angle_alpha   90.00
_cell.angle_beta   90.00
_cell.angle_gamma   90.00
#
_symmetry.space_group_name_H-M   'P 1'
#
loop_
_entity.id
_entity.type
_entity.pdbx_description
1 polymer ?
#
loop_
_entity_poly.entity_id
_entity_poly.type
_entity_poly.pdbx_seq_one_letter_code
_entity_poly.pdbx_strand_id
1 'polypeptide(L)'
;MKKIKERVIYFDMDGTIADLYGQENWLNDLRASKVDPYEKAQPLYNMDMLNSLLFTLRKFGYKIGVITWGSMDASKEYNQAIRKAKKIWINDNLPACQEFHYQTYGTPKHKATYQNIKINKDILIDDNAEVRKMWESKGGIAINPTENLYKELAQLIS
;
A
#
# COMPACT_ATOMS: atom_id res chain seq x y z
N MET A 1 -0.23 -11.59 30.80
CA MET A 1 0.61 -11.52 29.58
C MET A 1 0.25 -10.27 28.76
N LYS A 2 1.20 -9.41 28.51
CA LYS A 2 0.99 -8.31 27.56
C LYS A 2 0.84 -8.90 26.16
N LYS A 3 -0.31 -8.66 25.53
CA LYS A 3 -0.51 -9.01 24.12
C LYS A 3 0.49 -8.18 23.29
N ILE A 4 1.46 -8.83 22.66
CA ILE A 4 2.39 -8.16 21.74
C ILE A 4 1.53 -7.72 20.56
N LYS A 5 1.42 -6.40 20.34
CA LYS A 5 0.73 -5.88 19.15
C LYS A 5 1.48 -6.31 17.91
N GLU A 6 0.77 -6.86 16.95
CA GLU A 6 1.35 -7.23 15.66
C GLU A 6 1.85 -5.97 14.95
N ARG A 7 3.11 -6.00 14.53
CA ARG A 7 3.70 -4.96 13.70
C ARG A 7 3.15 -5.07 12.29
N VAL A 8 2.69 -3.96 11.73
CA VAL A 8 2.08 -3.94 10.40
C VAL A 8 3.06 -3.47 9.34
N ILE A 9 3.07 -4.16 8.21
CA ILE A 9 3.74 -3.74 6.99
C ILE A 9 2.64 -3.24 6.04
N TYR A 10 2.63 -1.94 5.79
CA TYR A 10 1.69 -1.30 4.87
C TYR A 10 2.33 -1.05 3.52
N PHE A 11 1.58 -1.32 2.47
CA PHE A 11 1.94 -1.01 1.09
C PHE A 11 1.08 0.13 0.56
N ASP A 12 1.72 1.10 -0.11
CA ASP A 12 1.06 1.94 -1.09
C ASP A 12 0.75 1.11 -2.35
N MET A 13 -0.18 1.56 -3.18
CA MET A 13 -0.54 0.84 -4.41
C MET A 13 0.11 1.45 -5.65
N ASP A 14 -0.33 2.64 -6.06
CA ASP A 14 0.04 3.23 -7.34
C ASP A 14 1.52 3.60 -7.38
N GLY A 15 2.26 3.01 -8.30
CA GLY A 15 3.72 3.21 -8.41
C GLY A 15 4.53 2.38 -7.42
N THR A 16 3.90 1.65 -6.50
CA THR A 16 4.56 0.77 -5.53
C THR A 16 4.38 -0.69 -5.88
N ILE A 17 3.14 -1.17 -5.98
CA ILE A 17 2.83 -2.56 -6.38
C ILE A 17 1.98 -2.64 -7.64
N ALA A 18 1.26 -1.58 -7.98
CA ALA A 18 0.39 -1.50 -9.15
C ALA A 18 0.92 -0.43 -10.11
N ASP A 19 1.07 -0.79 -11.39
CA ASP A 19 1.60 0.11 -12.41
C ASP A 19 0.52 0.98 -13.03
N LEU A 20 0.03 1.96 -12.27
CA LEU A 20 -0.89 2.97 -12.78
C LEU A 20 -0.21 3.86 -13.83
N TYR A 21 0.98 4.33 -13.52
CA TYR A 21 1.68 5.36 -14.29
C TYR A 21 2.30 4.85 -15.60
N GLY A 22 2.44 3.55 -15.75
CA GLY A 22 2.93 2.93 -16.98
C GLY A 22 1.87 2.80 -18.07
N GLN A 23 0.63 3.13 -17.79
CA GLN A 23 -0.46 3.08 -18.77
C GLN A 23 -0.48 4.36 -19.62
N GLU A 24 -0.65 4.22 -20.92
CA GLU A 24 -0.51 5.31 -21.89
C GLU A 24 -1.42 6.51 -21.60
N ASN A 25 -2.67 6.29 -21.23
CA ASN A 25 -3.66 7.36 -21.05
C ASN A 25 -4.10 7.54 -19.58
N TRP A 26 -3.31 7.08 -18.62
CA TRP A 26 -3.76 7.05 -17.22
C TRP A 26 -4.23 8.42 -16.71
N LEU A 27 -3.52 9.50 -17.02
CA LEU A 27 -3.86 10.83 -16.52
C LEU A 27 -5.16 11.37 -17.14
N ASN A 28 -5.30 11.22 -18.46
CA ASN A 28 -6.51 11.65 -19.16
C ASN A 28 -7.74 10.85 -18.68
N ASP A 29 -7.57 9.54 -18.46
CA ASP A 29 -8.64 8.68 -17.98
C ASP A 29 -9.05 9.05 -16.56
N LEU A 30 -8.09 9.36 -15.68
CA LEU A 30 -8.41 9.81 -14.33
C LEU A 30 -9.14 11.17 -14.34
N ARG A 31 -8.71 12.10 -15.19
CA ARG A 31 -9.38 13.38 -15.36
C ARG A 31 -10.78 13.25 -15.92
N ALA A 32 -11.04 12.19 -16.68
CA ALA A 32 -12.36 11.84 -17.19
C ALA A 32 -13.18 10.99 -16.20
N SER A 33 -12.69 10.78 -14.98
CA SER A 33 -13.31 9.98 -13.93
C SER A 33 -13.56 8.53 -14.34
N LYS A 34 -12.61 7.94 -15.06
CA LYS A 34 -12.63 6.52 -15.45
C LYS A 34 -11.89 5.68 -14.43
N VAL A 35 -12.41 4.50 -14.13
CA VAL A 35 -11.76 3.54 -13.22
C VAL A 35 -10.81 2.59 -13.94
N ASP A 36 -10.86 2.53 -15.28
CA ASP A 36 -10.08 1.63 -16.12
C ASP A 36 -8.59 1.56 -15.74
N PRO A 37 -7.89 2.69 -15.51
CA PRO A 37 -6.47 2.61 -15.14
C PRO A 37 -6.22 1.85 -13.84
N TYR A 38 -7.12 1.96 -12.88
CA TYR A 38 -7.01 1.24 -11.61
C TYR A 38 -7.31 -0.25 -11.76
N GLU A 39 -8.32 -0.60 -12.56
CA GLU A 39 -8.70 -2.00 -12.82
C GLU A 39 -7.64 -2.73 -13.63
N LYS A 40 -7.01 -2.05 -14.59
CA LYS A 40 -6.08 -2.64 -15.57
C LYS A 40 -4.61 -2.53 -15.18
N ALA A 41 -4.28 -1.92 -14.06
CA ALA A 41 -2.89 -1.77 -13.62
C ALA A 41 -2.22 -3.14 -13.49
N GLN A 42 -1.06 -3.29 -14.14
CA GLN A 42 -0.27 -4.51 -14.02
C GLN A 42 0.55 -4.50 -12.73
N PRO A 43 0.80 -5.66 -12.11
CA PRO A 43 1.69 -5.72 -10.96
C PRO A 43 3.12 -5.30 -11.31
N LEU A 44 3.76 -4.57 -10.39
CA LEU A 44 5.17 -4.16 -10.53
C LEU A 44 6.15 -5.22 -10.04
N TYR A 45 5.66 -6.26 -9.37
CA TYR A 45 6.46 -7.38 -8.86
C TYR A 45 5.90 -8.70 -9.34
N ASN A 46 6.70 -9.75 -9.20
CA ASN A 46 6.18 -11.12 -9.29
C ASN A 46 5.33 -11.35 -8.04
N MET A 47 4.01 -11.35 -8.21
CA MET A 47 3.07 -11.40 -7.07
C MET A 47 3.07 -12.75 -6.37
N ASP A 48 3.37 -13.84 -7.07
CA ASP A 48 3.52 -15.15 -6.42
C ASP A 48 4.69 -15.15 -5.43
N MET A 49 5.82 -14.60 -5.83
CA MET A 49 6.99 -14.47 -4.97
C MET A 49 6.74 -13.50 -3.81
N LEU A 50 6.11 -12.35 -4.09
CA LEU A 50 5.83 -11.36 -3.06
C LEU A 50 4.85 -11.92 -2.03
N ASN A 51 3.75 -12.50 -2.46
CA ASN A 51 2.76 -13.09 -1.55
C ASN A 51 3.37 -14.22 -0.71
N SER A 52 4.20 -15.07 -1.32
CA SER A 52 4.88 -16.14 -0.59
C SER A 52 5.73 -15.59 0.57
N LEU A 53 6.50 -14.54 0.30
CA LEU A 53 7.30 -13.85 1.33
C LEU A 53 6.41 -13.20 2.39
N LEU A 54 5.33 -12.55 1.98
CA LEU A 54 4.40 -11.90 2.92
C LEU A 54 3.67 -12.92 3.81
N PHE A 55 3.27 -14.07 3.28
CA PHE A 55 2.70 -15.15 4.10
C PHE A 55 3.73 -15.68 5.12
N THR A 56 5.01 -15.75 4.75
CA THR A 56 6.08 -16.10 5.68
C THR A 56 6.20 -15.05 6.79
N LEU A 57 6.19 -13.76 6.43
CA LEU A 57 6.24 -12.67 7.41
C LEU A 57 5.03 -12.72 8.37
N ARG A 58 3.85 -13.07 7.88
CA ARG A 58 2.69 -13.27 8.73
C ARG A 58 2.91 -14.38 9.78
N LYS A 59 3.57 -15.46 9.41
CA LYS A 59 3.94 -16.54 10.35
C LYS A 59 4.90 -16.05 11.43
N PHE A 60 5.72 -15.04 11.14
CA PHE A 60 6.63 -14.42 12.10
C PHE A 60 5.97 -13.30 12.93
N GLY A 61 4.67 -13.12 12.81
CA GLY A 61 3.91 -12.18 13.63
C GLY A 61 3.64 -10.82 13.00
N TYR A 62 4.03 -10.61 11.73
CA TYR A 62 3.68 -9.39 11.01
C TYR A 62 2.26 -9.44 10.49
N LYS A 63 1.63 -8.27 10.43
CA LYS A 63 0.37 -8.08 9.73
C LYS A 63 0.63 -7.34 8.42
N ILE A 64 -0.12 -7.67 7.39
CA ILE A 64 0.04 -7.03 6.07
C ILE A 64 -1.17 -6.17 5.78
N GLY A 65 -0.92 -4.91 5.40
CA GLY A 65 -1.97 -3.96 5.08
C GLY A 65 -1.65 -3.15 3.84
N VAL A 66 -2.65 -2.44 3.36
CA VAL A 66 -2.54 -1.47 2.26
C VAL A 66 -3.13 -0.15 2.72
N ILE A 67 -2.43 0.95 2.43
CA ILE A 67 -2.95 2.31 2.58
C ILE A 67 -2.80 3.00 1.22
N THR A 68 -3.92 3.30 0.59
CA THR A 68 -3.93 3.86 -0.76
C THR A 68 -4.78 5.11 -0.86
N TRP A 69 -4.40 6.03 -1.75
CA TRP A 69 -5.13 7.25 -2.01
C TRP A 69 -6.05 7.11 -3.23
N GLY A 70 -7.13 7.89 -3.22
CA GLY A 70 -7.92 8.13 -4.41
C GLY A 70 -7.25 9.11 -5.36
N SER A 71 -8.01 9.57 -6.35
CA SER A 71 -7.56 10.54 -7.34
C SER A 71 -7.72 11.96 -6.82
N MET A 72 -6.82 12.86 -7.25
CA MET A 72 -6.91 14.29 -6.93
C MET A 72 -8.26 14.85 -7.44
N ASP A 73 -8.92 15.64 -6.60
CA ASP A 73 -10.22 16.29 -6.91
C ASP A 73 -11.34 15.32 -7.31
N ALA A 74 -11.25 14.06 -6.90
CA ALA A 74 -12.28 13.07 -7.21
C ALA A 74 -13.59 13.39 -6.50
N SER A 75 -14.71 13.24 -7.22
CA SER A 75 -16.04 13.28 -6.62
C SER A 75 -16.24 12.13 -5.63
N LYS A 76 -17.27 12.23 -4.80
CA LYS A 76 -17.63 11.16 -3.88
C LYS A 76 -17.90 9.84 -4.63
N GLU A 77 -18.66 9.92 -5.73
CA GLU A 77 -18.99 8.77 -6.56
C GLU A 77 -17.75 8.15 -7.20
N TYR A 78 -16.84 8.99 -7.69
CA TYR A 78 -15.59 8.50 -8.29
C TYR A 78 -14.70 7.84 -7.23
N ASN A 79 -14.58 8.44 -6.04
CA ASN A 79 -13.83 7.82 -4.93
C ASN A 79 -14.41 6.45 -4.56
N GLN A 80 -15.72 6.30 -4.52
CA GLN A 80 -16.36 5.00 -4.23
C GLN A 80 -16.01 3.96 -5.31
N ALA A 81 -16.03 4.37 -6.58
CA ALA A 81 -15.69 3.49 -7.71
C ALA A 81 -14.20 3.10 -7.68
N ILE A 82 -13.30 4.04 -7.40
CA ILE A 82 -11.86 3.77 -7.26
C ILE A 82 -11.61 2.80 -6.11
N ARG A 83 -12.20 3.04 -4.95
CA ARG A 83 -12.06 2.18 -3.77
C ARG A 83 -12.44 0.74 -4.08
N LYS A 84 -13.57 0.56 -4.75
CA LYS A 84 -14.04 -0.77 -5.16
C LYS A 84 -13.06 -1.44 -6.13
N ALA A 85 -12.60 -0.72 -7.15
CA ALA A 85 -11.65 -1.24 -8.13
C ALA A 85 -10.32 -1.65 -7.47
N LYS A 86 -9.80 -0.81 -6.59
CA LYS A 86 -8.55 -1.10 -5.87
C LYS A 86 -8.68 -2.29 -4.92
N LYS A 87 -9.81 -2.41 -4.23
CA LYS A 87 -10.05 -3.54 -3.34
C LYS A 87 -10.11 -4.86 -4.11
N ILE A 88 -10.76 -4.88 -5.27
CA ILE A 88 -10.80 -6.05 -6.16
C ILE A 88 -9.37 -6.39 -6.62
N TRP A 89 -8.60 -5.38 -7.04
CA TRP A 89 -7.22 -5.57 -7.47
C TRP A 89 -6.37 -6.21 -6.37
N ILE A 90 -6.50 -5.73 -5.13
CA ILE A 90 -5.79 -6.28 -3.96
C ILE A 90 -6.22 -7.72 -3.69
N ASN A 91 -7.52 -8.01 -3.72
CA ASN A 91 -8.00 -9.37 -3.52
C ASN A 91 -7.44 -10.35 -4.56
N ASP A 92 -7.30 -9.89 -5.81
CA ASP A 92 -6.81 -10.72 -6.91
C ASP A 92 -5.27 -10.87 -6.89
N ASN A 93 -4.54 -9.82 -6.52
CA ASN A 93 -3.08 -9.77 -6.68
C ASN A 93 -2.29 -9.86 -5.37
N LEU A 94 -2.89 -9.45 -4.24
CA LEU A 94 -2.21 -9.44 -2.95
C LEU A 94 -3.05 -10.16 -1.88
N PRO A 95 -3.28 -11.48 -2.03
CA PRO A 95 -4.09 -12.23 -1.06
C PRO A 95 -3.49 -12.28 0.35
N ALA A 96 -2.18 -11.99 0.50
CA ALA A 96 -1.56 -11.87 1.81
C ALA A 96 -2.04 -10.65 2.61
N CYS A 97 -2.68 -9.68 1.96
CA CYS A 97 -3.21 -8.48 2.61
C CYS A 97 -4.34 -8.80 3.58
N GLN A 98 -4.28 -8.23 4.78
CA GLN A 98 -5.24 -8.46 5.87
C GLN A 98 -6.05 -7.21 6.20
N GLU A 99 -5.54 -6.03 5.89
CA GLU A 99 -6.26 -4.76 6.07
C GLU A 99 -6.11 -3.88 4.83
N PHE A 100 -7.21 -3.25 4.47
CA PHE A 100 -7.25 -2.33 3.33
C PHE A 100 -7.79 -0.98 3.79
N HIS A 101 -6.98 0.07 3.62
CA HIS A 101 -7.34 1.44 3.97
C HIS A 101 -7.32 2.32 2.74
N TYR A 102 -8.46 2.91 2.43
CA TYR A 102 -8.60 3.87 1.35
C TYR A 102 -8.77 5.28 1.93
N GLN A 103 -8.00 6.23 1.43
CA GLN A 103 -8.08 7.63 1.83
C GLN A 103 -8.29 8.52 0.60
N THR A 104 -8.91 9.67 0.80
CA THR A 104 -8.91 10.71 -0.22
C THR A 104 -7.48 11.18 -0.48
N TYR A 105 -7.21 11.62 -1.70
CA TYR A 105 -5.88 12.07 -2.13
C TYR A 105 -5.29 13.10 -1.17
N GLY A 106 -4.04 12.90 -0.79
CA GLY A 106 -3.28 13.83 0.05
C GLY A 106 -3.49 13.66 1.56
N THR A 107 -4.37 12.77 2.01
CA THR A 107 -4.56 12.53 3.45
C THR A 107 -3.31 11.86 4.03
N PRO A 108 -2.73 12.37 5.13
CA PRO A 108 -1.56 11.73 5.75
C PRO A 108 -1.83 10.27 6.09
N LYS A 109 -0.95 9.39 5.64
CA LYS A 109 -1.19 7.93 5.74
C LYS A 109 -1.21 7.40 7.15
N HIS A 110 -0.51 8.05 8.11
CA HIS A 110 -0.56 7.65 9.51
C HIS A 110 -1.97 7.79 10.12
N LYS A 111 -2.84 8.61 9.52
CA LYS A 111 -4.23 8.75 9.95
C LYS A 111 -5.14 7.59 9.55
N ALA A 112 -4.69 6.72 8.66
CA ALA A 112 -5.45 5.53 8.25
C ALA A 112 -5.50 4.47 9.34
N THR A 113 -4.58 4.50 10.29
CA THR A 113 -4.43 3.46 11.30
C THR A 113 -4.84 3.96 12.67
N TYR A 114 -5.39 3.07 13.49
CA TYR A 114 -5.67 3.32 14.90
C TYR A 114 -4.51 2.93 15.81
N GLN A 115 -3.42 2.41 15.23
CA GLN A 115 -2.24 1.98 15.95
C GLN A 115 -1.27 3.13 16.14
N ASN A 116 -0.50 3.08 17.21
CA ASN A 116 0.60 4.02 17.41
C ASN A 116 1.82 3.52 16.63
N ILE A 117 2.02 4.06 15.43
CA ILE A 117 3.11 3.64 14.53
C ILE A 117 4.50 3.85 15.12
N LYS A 118 4.66 4.82 16.01
CA LYS A 118 5.92 5.09 16.71
C LYS A 118 6.27 3.96 17.67
N ILE A 119 5.30 3.51 18.47
CA ILE A 119 5.51 2.42 19.43
C ILE A 119 5.70 1.10 18.72
N ASN A 120 4.84 0.80 17.75
CA ASN A 120 4.88 -0.47 17.02
C ASN A 120 6.01 -0.56 16.01
N LYS A 121 6.57 0.60 15.58
CA LYS A 121 7.52 0.66 14.45
C LYS A 121 6.91 0.11 13.18
N ASP A 122 5.66 0.46 12.90
CA ASP A 122 4.98 0.04 11.68
C ASP A 122 5.71 0.53 10.43
N ILE A 123 5.71 -0.30 9.42
CA ILE A 123 6.46 -0.09 8.19
C ILE A 123 5.52 0.40 7.09
N LEU A 124 5.91 1.43 6.36
CA LEU A 124 5.25 1.86 5.13
C LEU A 124 6.20 1.69 3.95
N ILE A 125 5.74 0.98 2.94
CA ILE A 125 6.44 0.82 1.66
C ILE A 125 5.71 1.73 0.66
N ASP A 126 6.39 2.78 0.20
CA ASP A 126 5.79 3.82 -0.64
C ASP A 126 6.86 4.41 -1.57
N ASP A 127 6.54 4.59 -2.84
CA ASP A 127 7.45 5.16 -3.83
C ASP A 127 7.61 6.69 -3.69
N ASN A 128 6.71 7.35 -2.98
CA ASN A 128 6.71 8.81 -2.82
C ASN A 128 7.58 9.22 -1.61
N ALA A 129 8.64 10.00 -1.90
CA ALA A 129 9.59 10.43 -0.87
C ALA A 129 8.94 11.31 0.22
N GLU A 130 8.03 12.21 -0.15
CA GLU A 130 7.36 13.08 0.83
C GLU A 130 6.43 12.28 1.76
N VAL A 131 5.76 11.28 1.22
CA VAL A 131 4.92 10.37 2.02
C VAL A 131 5.79 9.58 3.01
N ARG A 132 6.94 9.07 2.55
CA ARG A 132 7.89 8.37 3.45
C ARG A 132 8.39 9.28 4.57
N LYS A 133 8.76 10.52 4.26
CA LYS A 133 9.22 11.49 5.27
C LYS A 133 8.15 11.78 6.31
N MET A 134 6.91 11.96 5.90
CA MET A 134 5.81 12.19 6.82
C MET A 134 5.62 11.00 7.76
N TRP A 135 5.64 9.78 7.22
CA TRP A 135 5.52 8.54 8.01
C TRP A 135 6.65 8.44 9.06
N GLU A 136 7.90 8.68 8.63
CA GLU A 136 9.06 8.67 9.53
C GLU A 136 8.97 9.76 10.60
N SER A 137 8.44 10.93 10.26
CA SER A 137 8.24 12.03 11.21
C SER A 137 7.28 11.66 12.35
N LYS A 138 6.41 10.69 12.13
CA LYS A 138 5.49 10.14 13.13
C LYS A 138 6.06 8.91 13.85
N GLY A 139 7.32 8.57 13.59
CA GLY A 139 8.06 7.52 14.28
C GLY A 139 7.98 6.13 13.65
N GLY A 140 7.33 5.99 12.51
CA GLY A 140 7.30 4.75 11.75
C GLY A 140 8.57 4.54 10.93
N ILE A 141 8.66 3.39 10.27
CA ILE A 141 9.75 3.02 9.37
C ILE A 141 9.23 3.06 7.95
N ALA A 142 9.98 3.69 7.04
CA ALA A 142 9.60 3.77 5.63
C ALA A 142 10.64 3.07 4.75
N ILE A 143 10.15 2.40 3.71
CA ILE A 143 10.98 1.70 2.72
C ILE A 143 10.65 2.22 1.34
N ASN A 144 11.69 2.54 0.56
CA ASN A 144 11.55 2.85 -0.85
C ASN A 144 11.53 1.54 -1.67
N PRO A 145 10.44 1.23 -2.41
CA PRO A 145 10.30 -0.04 -3.12
C PRO A 145 11.15 -0.16 -4.38
N THR A 146 11.84 0.90 -4.80
CA THR A 146 12.57 0.93 -6.07
C THR A 146 13.79 0.03 -6.12
N GLU A 147 14.32 -0.42 -4.97
CA GLU A 147 15.51 -1.27 -4.91
C GLU A 147 15.33 -2.41 -3.89
N ASN A 148 15.55 -3.64 -4.33
CA ASN A 148 15.68 -4.81 -3.44
C ASN A 148 14.57 -5.00 -2.39
N LEU A 149 13.32 -4.74 -2.73
CA LEU A 149 12.20 -4.90 -1.78
C LEU A 149 12.20 -6.29 -1.13
N TYR A 150 12.42 -7.34 -1.92
CA TYR A 150 12.47 -8.71 -1.40
C TYR A 150 13.56 -8.89 -0.34
N LYS A 151 14.74 -8.31 -0.58
CA LYS A 151 15.87 -8.37 0.36
C LYS A 151 15.53 -7.65 1.66
N GLU A 152 14.97 -6.46 1.58
CA GLU A 152 14.59 -5.68 2.77
C GLU A 152 13.51 -6.39 3.58
N LEU A 153 12.50 -6.96 2.92
CA LEU A 153 11.46 -7.73 3.61
C LEU A 153 12.03 -9.02 4.22
N ALA A 154 12.90 -9.72 3.50
CA ALA A 154 13.53 -10.95 4.01
C ALA A 154 14.40 -10.68 5.25
N GLN A 155 15.03 -9.51 5.35
CA GLN A 155 15.82 -9.11 6.52
C GLN A 155 14.99 -8.99 7.79
N LEU A 156 13.67 -8.78 7.69
CA LEU A 156 12.79 -8.67 8.85
C LEU A 156 12.63 -10.00 9.61
N ILE A 157 13.01 -11.11 9.00
CA ILE A 157 12.91 -12.46 9.56
C ILE A 157 14.28 -13.15 9.72
N SER A 158 15.35 -12.41 9.50
CA SER A 158 16.70 -12.93 9.69
C SER A 158 17.22 -12.68 11.10
#